data_3db2e6219280c3d328bbec7fb593fc5b
#
_entry.id   3db2e6219280c3d328bbec7fb593fc5b
#
_cell.length_a   1.000
_cell.length_b   1.000
_cell.length_c   1.000
_cell.angle_alpha   90.00
_cell.angle_beta   90.00
_cell.angle_gamma   90.00
#
_symmetry.space_group_name_H-M   'P 1'
#
loop_
_entity.id
_entity.type
_entity.pdbx_description
1 polymer ?
#
loop_
_entity_poly.entity_id
_entity_poly.type
_entity_poly.pdbx_seq_one_letter_code
_entity_poly.pdbx_strand_id
1 'polypeptide(L)'
;WIARGDGTFFEQGLDLGVAVDELGKSQAGMGVDAGDVDRDGDLDLWKVHLDRESAILYLNMAGRFEDRTAAFGLAAPTRPRTGFGTGFVDFDSDGLLDVFVANGRVEASTSPCDPRDPYAEPDQILRQVRPGRFEDVGRTAGAALAYCATSRGAAFGDYDEDGDDDVLIVDRDGPARLLRNDSVRSGSWFGLRIRDARGADVLGAIVRVTSGGRTLLAETRTARSYASASDPRLRFGLPEGAGSPSVEIVPTTGGPTIKIAPVPGRYTDVRL
;
A
#
# COMPACT_ATOMS: atom_id res chain seq x y z
N TRP A 1 0.16 20.08 -0.22
CA TRP A 1 -0.87 21.06 0.18
C TRP A 1 -1.45 20.63 1.52
N ILE A 2 -1.45 21.49 2.50
CA ILE A 2 -2.00 21.25 3.85
C ILE A 2 -3.30 22.04 4.00
N ALA A 3 -4.35 21.37 4.47
CA ALA A 3 -5.64 22.00 4.74
C ALA A 3 -5.55 22.94 5.97
N ARG A 4 -6.12 24.15 5.86
CA ARG A 4 -6.17 25.13 6.96
C ARG A 4 -7.42 24.98 7.86
N GLY A 5 -8.33 24.10 7.49
CA GLY A 5 -9.59 23.92 8.22
C GLY A 5 -10.69 24.93 7.86
N ASP A 6 -10.39 25.94 7.05
CA ASP A 6 -11.32 26.96 6.54
C ASP A 6 -11.74 26.72 5.07
N GLY A 7 -11.41 25.54 4.51
CA GLY A 7 -11.65 25.18 3.12
C GLY A 7 -10.52 25.61 2.15
N THR A 8 -9.45 26.23 2.67
CA THR A 8 -8.27 26.60 1.89
C THR A 8 -7.09 25.69 2.18
N PHE A 9 -6.08 25.74 1.28
CA PHE A 9 -4.87 24.95 1.39
C PHE A 9 -3.64 25.85 1.23
N PHE A 10 -2.52 25.41 1.76
CA PHE A 10 -1.22 26.03 1.51
C PHE A 10 -0.18 24.97 1.16
N GLU A 11 0.80 25.35 0.36
CA GLU A 11 1.84 24.48 -0.13
C GLU A 11 2.98 24.43 0.90
N GLN A 12 3.43 23.21 1.27
CA GLN A 12 4.55 22.96 2.18
C GLN A 12 5.40 21.75 1.77
N GLY A 13 5.28 21.30 0.54
CA GLY A 13 5.94 20.05 0.10
C GLY A 13 7.46 20.08 0.29
N LEU A 14 8.12 21.23 0.02
CA LEU A 14 9.55 21.37 0.28
C LEU A 14 9.88 21.35 1.76
N ASP A 15 9.13 22.10 2.56
CA ASP A 15 9.38 22.21 4.02
C ASP A 15 9.15 20.86 4.72
N LEU A 16 8.21 20.07 4.22
CA LEU A 16 7.90 18.74 4.74
C LEU A 16 8.76 17.63 4.14
N GLY A 17 9.54 17.90 3.09
CA GLY A 17 10.44 16.93 2.47
C GLY A 17 9.79 15.98 1.45
N VAL A 18 8.60 16.31 0.90
CA VAL A 18 7.84 15.43 -0.05
C VAL A 18 7.77 15.98 -1.48
N ALA A 19 8.42 17.10 -1.78
CA ALA A 19 8.33 17.74 -3.09
C ALA A 19 9.36 17.21 -4.10
N VAL A 20 10.47 16.68 -3.63
CA VAL A 20 11.63 16.28 -4.43
C VAL A 20 12.23 14.98 -3.89
N ASP A 21 13.03 14.30 -4.73
CA ASP A 21 13.84 13.15 -4.31
C ASP A 21 15.07 13.57 -3.47
N GLU A 22 15.86 12.60 -3.02
CA GLU A 22 17.09 12.84 -2.24
C GLU A 22 18.14 13.71 -2.97
N LEU A 23 18.03 13.84 -4.29
CA LEU A 23 18.91 14.66 -5.13
C LEU A 23 18.33 16.06 -5.42
N GLY A 24 17.17 16.39 -4.85
CA GLY A 24 16.49 17.66 -5.06
C GLY A 24 15.76 17.78 -6.40
N LYS A 25 15.43 16.65 -7.07
CA LYS A 25 14.71 16.65 -8.35
C LYS A 25 13.21 16.41 -8.12
N SER A 26 12.39 17.18 -8.82
CA SER A 26 10.96 16.88 -8.96
C SER A 26 10.77 15.70 -9.91
N GLN A 27 9.80 14.84 -9.62
CA GLN A 27 9.49 13.64 -10.37
C GLN A 27 8.02 13.58 -10.76
N ALA A 28 7.73 12.85 -11.85
CA ALA A 28 6.36 12.65 -12.32
C ALA A 28 5.66 11.59 -11.48
N GLY A 29 4.79 12.00 -10.56
CA GLY A 29 4.03 11.08 -9.71
C GLY A 29 2.76 10.57 -10.36
N MET A 30 2.46 9.26 -10.23
CA MET A 30 1.21 8.64 -10.62
C MET A 30 0.45 8.12 -9.39
N GLY A 31 0.65 6.86 -9.02
CA GLY A 31 0.02 6.26 -7.86
C GLY A 31 0.69 6.66 -6.55
N VAL A 32 -0.10 6.73 -5.50
CA VAL A 32 0.34 7.01 -4.13
C VAL A 32 -0.44 6.16 -3.14
N ASP A 33 0.24 5.71 -2.11
CA ASP A 33 -0.37 5.10 -0.94
C ASP A 33 0.31 5.56 0.34
N ALA A 34 -0.38 5.44 1.47
CA ALA A 34 0.16 5.72 2.78
C ALA A 34 0.06 4.48 3.67
N GLY A 35 1.06 4.19 4.48
CA GLY A 35 1.08 3.06 5.39
C GLY A 35 2.21 3.21 6.39
N ASP A 36 2.06 2.64 7.55
CA ASP A 36 3.08 2.64 8.61
C ASP A 36 4.06 1.49 8.33
N VAL A 37 5.06 1.76 7.48
CA VAL A 37 5.93 0.71 6.91
C VAL A 37 7.02 0.26 7.87
N ASP A 38 7.43 1.11 8.81
CA ASP A 38 8.44 0.79 9.82
C ASP A 38 7.85 0.53 11.22
N ARG A 39 6.51 0.69 11.34
CA ARG A 39 5.72 0.39 12.55
C ARG A 39 6.11 1.29 13.73
N ASP A 40 6.35 2.56 13.44
CA ASP A 40 6.60 3.60 14.44
C ASP A 40 5.33 4.33 14.91
N GLY A 41 4.20 4.10 14.22
CA GLY A 41 2.90 4.67 14.55
C GLY A 41 2.55 5.92 13.78
N ASP A 42 3.34 6.28 12.77
CA ASP A 42 3.08 7.36 11.82
C ASP A 42 2.84 6.77 10.41
N LEU A 43 2.09 7.48 9.55
CA LEU A 43 1.89 7.04 8.16
C LEU A 43 3.01 7.56 7.27
N ASP A 44 3.68 6.64 6.60
CA ASP A 44 4.67 6.89 5.56
C ASP A 44 4.01 7.03 4.19
N LEU A 45 4.71 7.57 3.21
CA LEU A 45 4.21 7.75 1.87
C LEU A 45 5.03 6.95 0.86
N TRP A 46 4.33 6.18 0.05
CA TRP A 46 4.88 5.51 -1.11
C TRP A 46 4.30 6.12 -2.39
N LYS A 47 5.17 6.48 -3.34
CA LYS A 47 4.78 7.11 -4.60
C LYS A 47 5.56 6.50 -5.75
N VAL A 48 4.87 6.19 -6.88
CA VAL A 48 5.46 5.64 -8.09
C VAL A 48 5.63 6.67 -9.19
N HIS A 49 6.61 6.46 -10.05
CA HIS A 49 7.11 7.41 -11.02
C HIS A 49 7.36 6.78 -12.40
N LEU A 50 7.88 7.59 -13.33
CA LEU A 50 8.33 7.15 -14.64
C LEU A 50 9.61 6.30 -14.56
N ASP A 51 9.89 5.54 -15.60
CA ASP A 51 11.18 4.89 -15.78
C ASP A 51 12.32 5.93 -15.75
N ARG A 52 13.48 5.50 -15.24
CA ARG A 52 14.66 6.34 -14.91
C ARG A 52 14.51 7.22 -13.67
N GLU A 53 13.28 7.39 -13.19
CA GLU A 53 13.02 8.00 -11.89
C GLU A 53 12.87 6.91 -10.86
N SER A 54 13.25 6.48 -9.94
CA SER A 54 12.78 5.42 -9.02
C SER A 54 11.44 5.80 -8.37
N ALA A 55 10.67 4.84 -7.96
CA ALA A 55 9.62 5.11 -6.97
C ALA A 55 10.24 5.70 -5.69
N ILE A 56 9.44 6.37 -4.86
CA ILE A 56 9.92 6.98 -3.61
C ILE A 56 9.15 6.46 -2.41
N LEU A 57 9.90 6.07 -1.37
CA LEU A 57 9.42 5.84 -0.02
C LEU A 57 9.87 6.99 0.88
N TYR A 58 8.93 7.80 1.31
CA TYR A 58 9.14 8.84 2.30
C TYR A 58 8.73 8.34 3.69
N LEU A 59 9.68 8.17 4.60
CA LEU A 59 9.35 7.91 6.00
C LEU A 59 8.95 9.19 6.72
N ASN A 60 7.91 9.09 7.51
CA ASN A 60 7.39 10.17 8.33
C ASN A 60 8.15 10.25 9.65
N MET A 61 8.95 11.26 9.81
CA MET A 61 9.71 11.52 11.02
C MET A 61 9.01 12.58 11.87
N ALA A 62 7.89 12.20 12.51
CA ALA A 62 7.05 13.10 13.32
C ALA A 62 6.57 14.36 12.55
N GLY A 63 6.04 14.16 11.34
CA GLY A 63 5.47 15.20 10.48
C GLY A 63 6.45 15.83 9.49
N ARG A 64 7.70 15.38 9.43
CA ARG A 64 8.64 15.62 8.36
C ARG A 64 8.98 14.32 7.67
N PHE A 65 9.19 14.37 6.36
CA PHE A 65 9.42 13.19 5.57
C PHE A 65 10.87 13.13 5.08
N GLU A 66 11.43 11.93 5.10
CA GLU A 66 12.76 11.65 4.57
C GLU A 66 12.67 10.56 3.48
N ASP A 67 13.32 10.80 2.34
CA ASP A 67 13.46 9.79 1.29
C ASP A 67 14.37 8.64 1.79
N ARG A 68 13.81 7.47 1.96
CA ARG A 68 14.50 6.24 2.39
C ARG A 68 14.52 5.15 1.31
N THR A 69 14.17 5.49 0.10
CA THR A 69 14.04 4.56 -1.03
C THR A 69 15.29 3.71 -1.25
N ALA A 70 16.45 4.35 -1.35
CA ALA A 70 17.71 3.64 -1.58
C ALA A 70 18.11 2.79 -0.38
N ALA A 71 17.95 3.32 0.84
CA ALA A 71 18.28 2.61 2.08
C ALA A 71 17.44 1.33 2.26
N PHE A 72 16.17 1.36 1.84
CA PHE A 72 15.26 0.20 1.94
C PHE A 72 15.37 -0.76 0.75
N GLY A 73 16.23 -0.48 -0.25
CA GLY A 73 16.47 -1.35 -1.40
C GLY A 73 15.46 -1.20 -2.53
N LEU A 74 14.63 -0.14 -2.50
CA LEU A 74 13.53 0.06 -3.44
C LEU A 74 13.96 0.80 -4.73
N ALA A 75 15.05 1.57 -4.71
CA ALA A 75 15.46 2.39 -5.85
C ALA A 75 15.85 1.57 -7.08
N ALA A 76 16.68 0.54 -6.91
CA ALA A 76 17.20 -0.25 -8.02
C ALA A 76 16.11 -1.05 -8.77
N PRO A 77 15.19 -1.77 -8.10
CA PRO A 77 14.15 -2.54 -8.78
C PRO A 77 13.09 -1.67 -9.45
N THR A 78 12.80 -0.46 -8.95
CA THR A 78 11.75 0.41 -9.49
C THR A 78 12.24 1.34 -10.59
N ARG A 79 13.52 1.73 -10.60
CA ARG A 79 14.09 2.67 -11.57
C ARG A 79 13.87 2.29 -13.06
N PRO A 80 13.90 1.00 -13.48
CA PRO A 80 13.67 0.64 -14.88
C PRO A 80 12.20 0.53 -15.27
N ARG A 81 11.26 0.86 -14.36
CA ARG A 81 9.82 0.67 -14.52
C ARG A 81 9.06 1.99 -14.45
N THR A 82 7.91 2.02 -15.13
CA THR A 82 6.93 3.09 -14.97
C THR A 82 5.76 2.56 -14.14
N GLY A 83 5.67 2.99 -12.88
CA GLY A 83 4.61 2.56 -11.97
C GLY A 83 3.37 3.43 -12.06
N PHE A 84 2.19 2.80 -11.99
CA PHE A 84 0.88 3.47 -11.93
C PHE A 84 0.11 3.04 -10.69
N GLY A 85 -0.67 1.96 -10.77
CA GLY A 85 -1.38 1.43 -9.61
C GLY A 85 -0.42 0.86 -8.57
N THR A 86 -0.63 1.18 -7.30
CA THR A 86 0.28 0.74 -6.25
C THR A 86 -0.41 0.72 -4.89
N GLY A 87 0.12 -0.03 -3.95
CA GLY A 87 -0.37 -0.01 -2.57
C GLY A 87 0.46 -0.86 -1.63
N PHE A 88 0.38 -0.51 -0.36
CA PHE A 88 0.90 -1.32 0.73
C PHE A 88 -0.04 -2.48 1.05
N VAL A 89 0.47 -3.68 1.07
CA VAL A 89 -0.26 -4.92 1.38
C VAL A 89 0.67 -5.87 2.14
N ASP A 90 0.19 -6.54 3.16
CA ASP A 90 0.92 -7.62 3.83
C ASP A 90 0.50 -8.95 3.17
N PHE A 91 1.18 -9.34 2.08
CA PHE A 91 0.78 -10.48 1.26
C PHE A 91 0.94 -11.85 1.94
N ASP A 92 1.89 -12.01 2.86
CA ASP A 92 2.17 -13.30 3.51
C ASP A 92 1.85 -13.33 5.00
N SER A 93 1.15 -12.32 5.51
CA SER A 93 0.70 -12.20 6.91
C SER A 93 1.85 -12.26 7.93
N ASP A 94 3.05 -11.75 7.55
CA ASP A 94 4.18 -11.67 8.47
C ASP A 94 4.16 -10.38 9.33
N GLY A 95 3.17 -9.51 9.08
CA GLY A 95 2.95 -8.24 9.77
C GLY A 95 3.84 -7.12 9.26
N LEU A 96 4.59 -7.31 8.17
CA LEU A 96 5.31 -6.26 7.46
C LEU A 96 4.53 -5.87 6.19
N LEU A 97 4.50 -4.59 5.89
CA LEU A 97 3.85 -4.11 4.66
C LEU A 97 4.79 -4.32 3.46
N ASP A 98 4.31 -5.08 2.49
CA ASP A 98 4.90 -5.20 1.16
C ASP A 98 4.34 -4.11 0.25
N VAL A 99 4.86 -4.02 -0.98
CA VAL A 99 4.35 -3.10 -1.99
C VAL A 99 4.03 -3.84 -3.28
N PHE A 100 2.83 -3.59 -3.81
CA PHE A 100 2.47 -3.94 -5.18
C PHE A 100 2.65 -2.74 -6.11
N VAL A 101 3.12 -2.97 -7.35
CA VAL A 101 3.19 -1.94 -8.40
C VAL A 101 2.69 -2.51 -9.73
N ALA A 102 1.62 -1.91 -10.24
CA ALA A 102 1.13 -2.12 -11.60
C ALA A 102 1.94 -1.25 -12.56
N ASN A 103 2.66 -1.88 -13.48
CA ASN A 103 3.61 -1.21 -14.36
C ASN A 103 3.10 -1.11 -15.80
N GLY A 104 3.51 -0.05 -16.48
CA GLY A 104 3.22 0.12 -17.90
C GLY A 104 3.71 1.47 -18.41
N ARG A 105 4.55 1.45 -19.44
CA ARG A 105 5.24 2.62 -19.97
C ARG A 105 4.31 3.70 -20.51
N VAL A 106 4.80 4.92 -20.57
CA VAL A 106 4.19 6.05 -21.31
C VAL A 106 4.89 6.29 -22.65
N GLU A 107 6.15 5.86 -22.76
CA GLU A 107 6.91 5.88 -24.00
C GLU A 107 7.13 4.46 -24.52
N ALA A 108 7.07 4.28 -25.84
CA ALA A 108 7.28 2.97 -26.44
C ALA A 108 8.71 2.48 -26.20
N SER A 109 8.84 1.24 -25.74
CA SER A 109 10.14 0.60 -25.55
C SER A 109 10.73 0.16 -26.90
N THR A 110 12.03 0.34 -27.08
CA THR A 110 12.78 -0.23 -28.20
C THR A 110 13.07 -1.73 -28.03
N SER A 111 12.86 -2.24 -26.82
CA SER A 111 13.03 -3.65 -26.48
C SER A 111 11.89 -4.08 -25.55
N PRO A 112 10.65 -4.16 -26.07
CA PRO A 112 9.48 -4.48 -25.25
C PRO A 112 9.47 -5.93 -24.79
N CYS A 113 8.86 -6.20 -23.64
CA CYS A 113 8.65 -7.57 -23.18
C CYS A 113 7.51 -8.29 -23.93
N ASP A 114 6.57 -7.56 -24.51
CA ASP A 114 5.61 -8.06 -25.52
C ASP A 114 5.80 -7.25 -26.81
N PRO A 115 6.22 -7.90 -27.92
CA PRO A 115 6.38 -7.21 -29.22
C PRO A 115 5.10 -6.59 -29.78
N ARG A 116 3.92 -7.04 -29.32
CA ARG A 116 2.62 -6.52 -29.75
C ARG A 116 2.18 -5.29 -28.96
N ASP A 117 2.76 -5.09 -27.77
CA ASP A 117 2.52 -3.91 -26.93
C ASP A 117 3.86 -3.32 -26.47
N PRO A 118 4.38 -2.28 -27.14
CA PRO A 118 5.68 -1.69 -26.80
C PRO A 118 5.66 -0.93 -25.45
N TYR A 119 4.50 -0.78 -24.84
CA TYR A 119 4.34 -0.13 -23.53
C TYR A 119 4.23 -1.13 -22.38
N ALA A 120 4.13 -2.42 -22.67
CA ALA A 120 3.94 -3.45 -21.67
C ALA A 120 5.17 -3.63 -20.77
N GLU A 121 4.92 -3.79 -19.49
CA GLU A 121 5.88 -4.12 -18.44
C GLU A 121 5.30 -5.19 -17.51
N PRO A 122 6.11 -6.03 -16.88
CA PRO A 122 5.63 -6.91 -15.81
C PRO A 122 5.34 -6.08 -14.56
N ASP A 123 4.29 -6.46 -13.85
CA ASP A 123 3.97 -5.91 -12.53
C ASP A 123 4.98 -6.39 -11.48
N GLN A 124 5.05 -5.73 -10.32
CA GLN A 124 6.03 -6.05 -9.29
C GLN A 124 5.36 -6.29 -7.94
N ILE A 125 5.92 -7.22 -7.17
CA ILE A 125 5.76 -7.30 -5.71
C ILE A 125 7.14 -7.04 -5.10
N LEU A 126 7.23 -5.98 -4.33
CA LEU A 126 8.41 -5.62 -3.55
C LEU A 126 8.13 -6.08 -2.12
N ARG A 127 8.65 -7.25 -1.76
CA ARG A 127 8.41 -7.85 -0.45
C ARG A 127 9.36 -7.26 0.59
N GLN A 128 8.82 -6.89 1.74
CA GLN A 128 9.62 -6.48 2.88
C GLN A 128 10.14 -7.73 3.63
N VAL A 129 11.30 -8.25 3.20
CA VAL A 129 11.88 -9.50 3.74
C VAL A 129 12.38 -9.40 5.18
N ARG A 130 12.52 -8.20 5.68
CA ARG A 130 12.77 -7.83 7.08
C ARG A 130 12.54 -6.34 7.25
N PRO A 131 12.32 -5.83 8.48
CA PRO A 131 12.11 -4.41 8.71
C PRO A 131 13.14 -3.52 7.99
N GLY A 132 12.63 -2.61 7.14
CA GLY A 132 13.45 -1.68 6.37
C GLY A 132 14.20 -2.27 5.18
N ARG A 133 13.86 -3.49 4.74
CA ARG A 133 14.52 -4.10 3.58
C ARG A 133 13.53 -4.77 2.65
N PHE A 134 13.46 -4.26 1.42
CA PHE A 134 12.63 -4.81 0.35
C PHE A 134 13.46 -5.54 -0.71
N GLU A 135 12.81 -6.53 -1.33
CA GLU A 135 13.33 -7.28 -2.47
C GLU A 135 12.21 -7.49 -3.51
N ASP A 136 12.54 -7.36 -4.79
CA ASP A 136 11.60 -7.66 -5.88
C ASP A 136 11.46 -9.18 -6.03
N VAL A 137 10.31 -9.70 -5.63
CA VAL A 137 9.97 -11.12 -5.71
C VAL A 137 9.03 -11.45 -6.87
N GLY A 138 8.71 -10.50 -7.75
CA GLY A 138 7.77 -10.68 -8.85
C GLY A 138 8.06 -11.89 -9.74
N ARG A 139 9.33 -12.24 -9.95
CA ARG A 139 9.72 -13.42 -10.75
C ARG A 139 9.45 -14.75 -10.06
N THR A 140 9.34 -14.77 -8.74
CA THR A 140 9.17 -15.98 -7.93
C THR A 140 7.79 -16.06 -7.29
N ALA A 141 7.05 -14.96 -7.27
CA ALA A 141 5.72 -14.85 -6.65
C ALA A 141 4.57 -15.39 -7.54
N GLY A 142 4.88 -16.01 -8.66
CA GLY A 142 3.90 -16.69 -9.51
C GLY A 142 3.96 -16.26 -10.98
N ALA A 143 3.45 -17.13 -11.86
CA ALA A 143 3.48 -16.91 -13.31
C ALA A 143 2.67 -15.68 -13.75
N ALA A 144 1.64 -15.31 -13.00
CA ALA A 144 0.79 -14.15 -13.29
C ALA A 144 1.56 -12.82 -13.29
N LEU A 145 2.59 -12.70 -12.44
CA LEU A 145 3.44 -11.50 -12.36
C LEU A 145 4.51 -11.42 -13.47
N ALA A 146 4.75 -12.53 -14.17
CA ALA A 146 5.61 -12.52 -15.37
C ALA A 146 4.88 -12.03 -16.64
N TYR A 147 3.55 -11.88 -16.55
CA TYR A 147 2.74 -11.38 -17.66
C TYR A 147 3.04 -9.89 -17.90
N CYS A 148 3.33 -9.56 -19.17
CA CYS A 148 3.59 -8.19 -19.57
C CYS A 148 2.31 -7.53 -20.08
N ALA A 149 1.94 -6.42 -19.46
CA ALA A 149 0.80 -5.61 -19.86
C ALA A 149 1.10 -4.11 -19.70
N THR A 150 0.26 -3.27 -20.25
CA THR A 150 0.29 -1.84 -19.97
C THR A 150 -0.66 -1.55 -18.83
N SER A 151 -0.26 -1.94 -17.62
CA SER A 151 -1.09 -1.81 -16.42
C SER A 151 -1.25 -0.35 -16.00
N ARG A 152 -2.41 -0.04 -15.39
CA ARG A 152 -2.73 1.31 -14.92
C ARG A 152 -3.30 1.29 -13.50
N GLY A 153 -4.55 0.91 -13.31
CA GLY A 153 -5.17 0.85 -12.00
C GLY A 153 -4.84 -0.42 -11.24
N ALA A 154 -4.75 -0.34 -9.92
CA ALA A 154 -4.73 -1.50 -9.03
C ALA A 154 -5.62 -1.23 -7.82
N ALA A 155 -6.53 -2.15 -7.52
CA ALA A 155 -7.38 -2.13 -6.35
C ALA A 155 -7.11 -3.38 -5.50
N PHE A 156 -7.25 -3.26 -4.20
CA PHE A 156 -6.87 -4.28 -3.23
C PHE A 156 -8.07 -4.67 -2.37
N GLY A 157 -8.18 -5.94 -2.04
CA GLY A 157 -9.21 -6.47 -1.15
C GLY A 157 -9.26 -7.98 -1.18
N ASP A 158 -9.77 -8.56 -0.14
CA ASP A 158 -9.99 -9.99 0.03
C ASP A 158 -11.33 -10.35 -0.63
N TYR A 159 -11.29 -10.80 -1.91
CA TYR A 159 -12.50 -11.02 -2.72
C TYR A 159 -13.18 -12.35 -2.45
N ASP A 160 -12.43 -13.37 -2.06
CA ASP A 160 -12.96 -14.71 -1.76
C ASP A 160 -13.08 -15.01 -0.26
N GLU A 161 -12.80 -13.99 0.59
CA GLU A 161 -12.94 -14.02 2.05
C GLU A 161 -12.07 -15.08 2.73
N ASP A 162 -10.94 -15.41 2.11
CA ASP A 162 -10.01 -16.39 2.66
C ASP A 162 -9.00 -15.75 3.63
N GLY A 163 -8.97 -14.41 3.71
CA GLY A 163 -8.16 -13.64 4.64
C GLY A 163 -6.83 -13.18 4.07
N ASP A 164 -6.67 -13.19 2.77
CA ASP A 164 -5.56 -12.59 2.06
C ASP A 164 -6.06 -11.44 1.18
N ASP A 165 -5.23 -10.39 1.02
CA ASP A 165 -5.57 -9.35 0.06
C ASP A 165 -5.17 -9.78 -1.35
N ASP A 166 -6.13 -9.65 -2.26
CA ASP A 166 -6.00 -9.88 -3.70
C ASP A 166 -5.80 -8.56 -4.45
N VAL A 167 -5.43 -8.65 -5.72
CA VAL A 167 -5.19 -7.47 -6.54
C VAL A 167 -6.01 -7.52 -7.82
N LEU A 168 -6.90 -6.55 -8.01
CA LEU A 168 -7.57 -6.30 -9.28
C LEU A 168 -6.80 -5.25 -10.07
N ILE A 169 -6.32 -5.61 -11.26
CA ILE A 169 -5.53 -4.76 -12.13
C ILE A 169 -6.37 -4.40 -13.36
N VAL A 170 -6.28 -3.14 -13.77
CA VAL A 170 -6.87 -2.65 -15.03
C VAL A 170 -5.74 -2.26 -15.97
N ASP A 171 -5.70 -2.93 -17.13
CA ASP A 171 -4.76 -2.65 -18.20
C ASP A 171 -5.33 -1.56 -19.13
N ARG A 172 -4.46 -0.78 -19.77
CA ARG A 172 -4.87 0.31 -20.68
C ARG A 172 -5.74 -0.19 -21.84
N ASP A 173 -5.32 -1.28 -22.48
CA ASP A 173 -5.94 -1.81 -23.71
C ASP A 173 -6.26 -3.32 -23.58
N GLY A 174 -6.26 -3.86 -22.37
CA GLY A 174 -6.50 -5.26 -22.07
C GLY A 174 -7.70 -5.52 -21.15
N PRO A 175 -8.02 -6.79 -20.89
CA PRO A 175 -9.03 -7.13 -19.89
C PRO A 175 -8.53 -6.82 -18.48
N ALA A 176 -9.44 -6.58 -17.55
CA ALA A 176 -9.10 -6.55 -16.13
C ALA A 176 -8.57 -7.92 -15.70
N ARG A 177 -7.57 -7.93 -14.83
CA ARG A 177 -6.93 -9.13 -14.27
C ARG A 177 -7.14 -9.17 -12.77
N LEU A 178 -7.66 -10.27 -12.25
CA LEU A 178 -7.72 -10.52 -10.82
C LEU A 178 -6.56 -11.48 -10.46
N LEU A 179 -5.65 -11.01 -9.63
CA LEU A 179 -4.59 -11.82 -9.06
C LEU A 179 -5.04 -12.29 -7.69
N ARG A 180 -5.35 -13.57 -7.56
CA ARG A 180 -5.62 -14.17 -6.28
C ARG A 180 -4.32 -14.43 -5.53
N ASN A 181 -4.31 -14.09 -4.27
CA ASN A 181 -3.18 -14.33 -3.40
C ASN A 181 -3.27 -15.75 -2.81
N ASP A 182 -2.44 -16.65 -3.30
CA ASP A 182 -2.29 -18.01 -2.78
C ASP A 182 -0.98 -18.16 -1.98
N SER A 183 -0.44 -17.08 -1.42
CA SER A 183 0.84 -17.10 -0.69
C SER A 183 0.74 -17.97 0.57
N VAL A 184 1.83 -18.66 0.88
CA VAL A 184 1.92 -19.36 2.16
C VAL A 184 2.04 -18.32 3.26
N ARG A 185 1.08 -18.31 4.18
CA ARG A 185 1.08 -17.37 5.31
C ARG A 185 2.20 -17.69 6.29
N SER A 186 2.91 -16.65 6.70
CA SER A 186 3.97 -16.73 7.72
C SER A 186 3.43 -16.57 9.13
N GLY A 187 2.13 -16.26 9.29
CA GLY A 187 1.48 -16.00 10.55
C GLY A 187 -0.04 -16.18 10.50
N SER A 188 -0.71 -15.62 11.48
CA SER A 188 -2.17 -15.50 11.53
C SER A 188 -2.59 -14.12 11.00
N TRP A 189 -3.88 -13.88 10.91
CA TRP A 189 -4.44 -12.60 10.52
C TRP A 189 -5.71 -12.27 11.30
N PHE A 190 -6.16 -11.05 11.23
CA PHE A 190 -7.52 -10.62 11.55
C PHE A 190 -7.92 -9.44 10.67
N GLY A 191 -9.21 -9.28 10.46
CA GLY A 191 -9.75 -8.15 9.72
C GLY A 191 -10.74 -7.33 10.55
N LEU A 192 -10.93 -6.07 10.14
CA LEU A 192 -11.89 -5.14 10.73
C LEU A 192 -12.75 -4.52 9.64
N ARG A 193 -14.05 -4.48 9.88
CA ARG A 193 -14.97 -3.65 9.12
C ARG A 193 -15.63 -2.65 10.08
N ILE A 194 -15.40 -1.37 9.84
CA ILE A 194 -15.88 -0.30 10.72
C ILE A 194 -17.09 0.36 10.06
N ARG A 195 -18.24 0.33 10.74
CA ARG A 195 -19.52 0.81 10.22
C ARG A 195 -20.16 1.83 11.16
N ASP A 196 -20.90 2.75 10.58
CA ASP A 196 -21.77 3.66 11.35
C ASP A 196 -23.06 2.96 11.81
N ALA A 197 -23.87 3.68 12.59
CA ALA A 197 -25.16 3.17 13.08
C ALA A 197 -26.15 2.78 11.96
N ARG A 198 -25.95 3.28 10.73
CA ARG A 198 -26.79 2.95 9.55
C ARG A 198 -26.25 1.75 8.79
N GLY A 199 -25.07 1.24 9.15
CA GLY A 199 -24.41 0.12 8.50
C GLY A 199 -23.52 0.51 7.31
N ALA A 200 -23.30 1.81 7.05
CA ALA A 200 -22.36 2.27 6.04
C ALA A 200 -20.92 2.19 6.57
N ASP A 201 -19.97 1.89 5.67
CA ASP A 201 -18.55 1.86 6.03
C ASP A 201 -18.07 3.26 6.43
N VAL A 202 -17.35 3.35 7.53
CA VAL A 202 -16.77 4.61 8.03
C VAL A 202 -15.38 4.76 7.45
N LEU A 203 -15.15 5.84 6.71
CA LEU A 203 -13.85 6.19 6.15
C LEU A 203 -13.14 7.24 7.02
N GLY A 204 -11.80 7.19 7.04
CA GLY A 204 -10.95 8.09 7.81
C GLY A 204 -10.81 7.71 9.30
N ALA A 205 -11.39 6.60 9.76
CA ALA A 205 -11.14 6.12 11.10
C ALA A 205 -9.69 5.65 11.24
N ILE A 206 -9.01 6.11 12.29
CA ILE A 206 -7.64 5.70 12.61
C ILE A 206 -7.67 4.46 13.49
N VAL A 207 -6.93 3.44 13.08
CA VAL A 207 -6.82 2.16 13.78
C VAL A 207 -5.38 1.95 14.22
N ARG A 208 -5.17 1.75 15.53
CA ARG A 208 -3.86 1.38 16.09
C ARG A 208 -3.91 -0.06 16.56
N VAL A 209 -3.02 -0.87 16.01
CA VAL A 209 -2.85 -2.27 16.38
C VAL A 209 -1.54 -2.44 17.12
N THR A 210 -1.60 -2.80 18.38
CA THR A 210 -0.39 -3.08 19.17
C THR A 210 -0.24 -4.59 19.36
N SER A 211 0.88 -5.12 18.91
CA SER A 211 1.24 -6.54 19.00
C SER A 211 2.75 -6.69 19.10
N GLY A 212 3.23 -7.59 19.96
CA GLY A 212 4.66 -7.84 20.14
C GLY A 212 5.48 -6.61 20.58
N GLY A 213 4.84 -5.63 21.26
CA GLY A 213 5.48 -4.39 21.69
C GLY A 213 5.66 -3.33 20.60
N ARG A 214 5.08 -3.54 19.40
CA ARG A 214 5.06 -2.58 18.29
C ARG A 214 3.64 -2.14 17.99
N THR A 215 3.50 -0.94 17.47
CA THR A 215 2.20 -0.38 17.05
C THR A 215 2.22 -0.16 15.55
N LEU A 216 1.19 -0.64 14.87
CA LEU A 216 0.91 -0.37 13.46
C LEU A 216 -0.25 0.61 13.40
N LEU A 217 -0.10 1.67 12.61
CA LEU A 217 -1.15 2.62 12.32
C LEU A 217 -1.79 2.29 10.96
N ALA A 218 -3.11 2.29 10.90
CA ALA A 218 -3.86 2.17 9.65
C ALA A 218 -5.05 3.13 9.64
N GLU A 219 -5.53 3.47 8.46
CA GLU A 219 -6.70 4.31 8.24
C GLU A 219 -7.71 3.59 7.35
N THR A 220 -9.00 3.63 7.71
CA THR A 220 -10.07 3.12 6.84
C THR A 220 -10.24 4.05 5.65
N ARG A 221 -9.94 3.55 4.45
CA ARG A 221 -10.05 4.34 3.22
C ARG A 221 -10.25 3.43 2.01
N THR A 222 -10.89 3.96 1.00
CA THR A 222 -10.98 3.31 -0.32
C THR A 222 -10.05 3.97 -1.33
N ALA A 223 -9.84 5.29 -1.21
CA ALA A 223 -9.02 6.07 -2.14
C ALA A 223 -7.54 5.86 -1.85
N ARG A 224 -6.87 5.07 -2.66
CA ARG A 224 -5.42 4.84 -2.71
C ARG A 224 -5.04 4.38 -4.12
N SER A 225 -3.75 4.27 -4.42
CA SER A 225 -3.28 3.78 -5.71
C SER A 225 -3.44 4.85 -6.83
N TYR A 226 -3.74 4.44 -8.04
CA TYR A 226 -3.95 5.29 -9.21
C TYR A 226 -5.33 5.02 -9.80
N ALA A 227 -6.19 6.05 -9.80
CA ALA A 227 -7.54 5.99 -10.37
C ALA A 227 -8.34 4.73 -9.94
N SER A 228 -8.20 4.33 -8.69
CA SER A 228 -8.75 3.09 -8.14
C SER A 228 -9.42 3.32 -6.80
N ALA A 229 -10.32 2.42 -6.44
CA ALA A 229 -10.92 2.34 -5.11
C ALA A 229 -10.80 0.90 -4.60
N SER A 230 -10.27 0.74 -3.39
CA SER A 230 -10.04 -0.54 -2.73
C SER A 230 -11.13 -0.86 -1.70
N ASP A 231 -11.12 -2.07 -1.19
CA ASP A 231 -11.97 -2.49 -0.07
C ASP A 231 -11.72 -1.59 1.16
N PRO A 232 -12.76 -1.06 1.82
CA PRO A 232 -12.63 -0.29 3.05
C PRO A 232 -12.26 -1.12 4.27
N ARG A 233 -12.35 -2.45 4.19
CA ARG A 233 -11.94 -3.33 5.29
C ARG A 233 -10.43 -3.23 5.51
N LEU A 234 -10.04 -3.27 6.77
CA LEU A 234 -8.63 -3.34 7.15
C LEU A 234 -8.28 -4.79 7.45
N ARG A 235 -7.13 -5.22 7.00
CA ARG A 235 -6.55 -6.52 7.29
C ARG A 235 -5.17 -6.34 7.91
N PHE A 236 -4.86 -7.20 8.88
CA PHE A 236 -3.60 -7.15 9.63
C PHE A 236 -3.03 -8.56 9.75
N GLY A 237 -1.80 -8.75 9.26
CA GLY A 237 -1.01 -9.92 9.56
C GLY A 237 -0.49 -9.91 10.99
N LEU A 238 -0.43 -11.07 11.59
CA LEU A 238 0.10 -11.29 12.93
C LEU A 238 1.25 -12.29 12.85
N PRO A 239 2.49 -11.85 13.01
CA PRO A 239 3.62 -12.77 12.98
C PRO A 239 3.49 -13.87 14.04
N GLU A 240 4.08 -15.01 13.79
CA GLU A 240 4.06 -16.15 14.71
C GLU A 240 4.60 -15.74 16.09
N GLY A 241 3.90 -16.11 17.15
CA GLY A 241 4.28 -15.79 18.52
C GLY A 241 4.00 -14.34 18.97
N ALA A 242 3.36 -13.52 18.17
CA ALA A 242 3.08 -12.12 18.51
C ALA A 242 2.10 -11.90 19.68
N GLY A 243 1.42 -12.96 20.13
CA GLY A 243 0.39 -12.86 21.17
C GLY A 243 -0.92 -12.22 20.67
N SER A 244 -1.85 -11.98 21.58
CA SER A 244 -3.13 -11.36 21.24
C SER A 244 -2.93 -9.85 21.02
N PRO A 245 -3.30 -9.30 19.84
CA PRO A 245 -3.20 -7.87 19.58
C PRO A 245 -4.23 -7.08 20.39
N SER A 246 -3.90 -5.85 20.75
CA SER A 246 -4.87 -4.86 21.19
C SER A 246 -5.13 -3.86 20.06
N VAL A 247 -6.40 -3.50 19.86
CA VAL A 247 -6.81 -2.59 18.80
C VAL A 247 -7.54 -1.39 19.41
N GLU A 248 -7.11 -0.20 19.01
CA GLU A 248 -7.76 1.06 19.32
C GLU A 248 -8.27 1.71 18.03
N ILE A 249 -9.54 2.09 18.02
CA ILE A 249 -10.20 2.73 16.88
C ILE A 249 -10.62 4.14 17.30
N VAL A 250 -10.08 5.13 16.57
CA VAL A 250 -10.42 6.56 16.77
C VAL A 250 -11.34 6.99 15.64
N PRO A 251 -12.63 7.29 15.92
CA PRO A 251 -13.56 7.74 14.90
C PRO A 251 -13.20 9.11 14.33
N THR A 252 -13.40 9.32 13.03
CA THR A 252 -13.16 10.60 12.33
C THR A 252 -14.12 11.70 12.80
N THR A 253 -15.34 11.31 13.13
CA THR A 253 -16.43 12.26 13.49
C THR A 253 -16.36 12.76 14.92
N GLY A 254 -15.31 12.41 15.66
CA GLY A 254 -15.24 12.61 17.10
C GLY A 254 -15.99 11.51 17.84
N GLY A 255 -15.74 11.39 19.12
CA GLY A 255 -16.30 10.33 19.95
C GLY A 255 -15.20 9.59 20.73
N PRO A 256 -15.59 8.67 21.62
CA PRO A 256 -14.63 7.93 22.42
C PRO A 256 -13.83 6.95 21.55
N THR A 257 -12.57 6.75 21.89
CA THR A 257 -11.77 5.65 21.34
C THR A 257 -12.38 4.31 21.74
N ILE A 258 -12.58 3.45 20.74
CA ILE A 258 -13.09 2.10 20.96
C ILE A 258 -11.91 1.14 21.08
N LYS A 259 -11.91 0.31 22.10
CA LYS A 259 -10.89 -0.75 22.29
C LYS A 259 -11.52 -2.10 22.07
N ILE A 260 -10.89 -2.93 21.26
CA ILE A 260 -11.33 -4.28 20.99
C ILE A 260 -10.17 -5.28 21.06
N ALA A 261 -10.51 -6.54 21.32
CA ALA A 261 -9.63 -7.68 21.11
C ALA A 261 -10.14 -8.42 19.87
N PRO A 262 -9.47 -8.32 18.73
CA PRO A 262 -9.91 -8.97 17.51
C PRO A 262 -9.76 -10.49 17.62
N VAL A 263 -10.55 -11.21 16.83
CA VAL A 263 -10.47 -12.66 16.77
C VAL A 263 -9.63 -13.06 15.57
N PRO A 264 -8.53 -13.80 15.74
CA PRO A 264 -7.73 -14.28 14.63
C PRO A 264 -8.53 -15.11 13.63
N GLY A 265 -8.15 -15.04 12.37
CA GLY A 265 -8.70 -15.82 11.26
C GLY A 265 -10.07 -15.36 10.79
N ARG A 266 -10.52 -14.14 11.11
CA ARG A 266 -11.79 -13.59 10.60
C ARG A 266 -11.88 -12.08 10.66
N TYR A 267 -12.86 -11.56 9.93
CA TYR A 267 -13.29 -10.17 10.03
C TYR A 267 -14.17 -9.94 11.26
N THR A 268 -13.99 -8.83 11.92
CA THR A 268 -14.82 -8.34 13.04
C THR A 268 -15.53 -7.08 12.58
N ASP A 269 -16.88 -7.08 12.63
CA ASP A 269 -17.67 -5.88 12.42
C ASP A 269 -17.68 -5.01 13.72
N VAL A 270 -17.24 -3.76 13.56
CA VAL A 270 -17.25 -2.76 14.64
C VAL A 270 -18.23 -1.66 14.27
N ARG A 271 -19.16 -1.34 15.16
CA ARG A 271 -20.11 -0.24 14.99
C ARG A 271 -19.70 0.96 15.85
N LEU A 272 -19.62 2.13 15.18
CA LEU A 272 -19.36 3.44 15.81
C LEU A 272 -20.66 4.12 16.17
#